data_5fa54711e5b6150ebe2da69aa41fe208
#
_entry.id   5fa54711e5b6150ebe2da69aa41fe208
#
_cell.length_a   1.000
_cell.length_b   1.000
_cell.length_c   1.000
_cell.angle_alpha   90.00
_cell.angle_beta   90.00
_cell.angle_gamma   90.00
#
_symmetry.space_group_name_H-M   'P 1'
#
loop_
_entity.id
_entity.type
_entity.pdbx_description
1 polymer ?
#
loop_
_entity_poly.entity_id
_entity_poly.type
_entity_poly.pdbx_seq_one_letter_code
_entity_poly.pdbx_strand_id
1 'polypeptide(L)'
;MYNRAANKQRQGELELQATLAGLDLISSLPDDMLRVIISLFPIKYGARTTLLSRRWRPLWNSSPLDFIDTHELCYGYRKSLDAFSKILGSHLGPTKGLRMGMFHSNNRARAKLDDWFGSPALDHLKELTFDDGHMRLLPTSALRLAPTLRVAKFRNCHPPLMTRPLLFYHD
;
A
#
# COMPACT_ATOMS: atom_id res chain seq x y z
N MET A 1 37.55 -16.38 43.57
CA MET A 1 36.74 -17.37 42.81
C MET A 1 35.54 -16.78 42.03
N TYR A 2 35.08 -15.60 42.36
CA TYR A 2 33.85 -14.97 41.75
C TYR A 2 34.00 -14.57 40.26
N ASN A 3 35.20 -14.26 39.77
CA ASN A 3 35.41 -13.71 38.42
C ASN A 3 35.29 -14.75 37.28
N ARG A 4 35.47 -16.04 37.57
CA ARG A 4 35.49 -17.10 36.54
C ARG A 4 34.11 -17.50 36.10
N ALA A 5 33.11 -17.51 37.01
CA ALA A 5 31.71 -17.82 36.71
C ALA A 5 31.07 -16.69 35.90
N ALA A 6 31.29 -15.44 36.28
CA ALA A 6 30.77 -14.26 35.57
C ALA A 6 31.33 -14.15 34.12
N ASN A 7 32.64 -14.46 33.93
CA ASN A 7 33.24 -14.49 32.60
C ASN A 7 32.67 -15.61 31.72
N LYS A 8 32.41 -16.79 32.27
CA LYS A 8 31.82 -17.91 31.55
C LYS A 8 30.39 -17.63 31.13
N GLN A 9 29.60 -16.97 31.98
CA GLN A 9 28.24 -16.57 31.68
C GLN A 9 28.21 -15.50 30.58
N ARG A 10 29.04 -14.49 30.66
CA ARG A 10 29.19 -13.43 29.65
C ARG A 10 29.63 -13.98 28.27
N GLN A 11 30.52 -14.97 28.28
CA GLN A 11 30.97 -15.63 27.06
C GLN A 11 29.90 -16.46 26.42
N GLY A 12 29.08 -17.18 27.21
CA GLY A 12 27.89 -17.92 26.75
C GLY A 12 26.80 -16.98 26.15
N GLU A 13 26.58 -15.83 26.76
CA GLU A 13 25.67 -14.81 26.24
C GLU A 13 26.13 -14.21 24.91
N LEU A 14 27.43 -13.95 24.77
CA LEU A 14 28.03 -13.45 23.54
C LEU A 14 27.98 -14.49 22.40
N GLU A 15 28.23 -15.75 22.71
CA GLU A 15 28.11 -16.86 21.75
C GLU A 15 26.67 -17.07 21.31
N LEU A 16 25.71 -16.99 22.23
CA LEU A 16 24.29 -17.07 21.93
C LEU A 16 23.83 -15.90 21.07
N GLN A 17 24.26 -14.68 21.39
CA GLN A 17 23.98 -13.50 20.57
C GLN A 17 24.62 -13.59 19.17
N ALA A 18 25.84 -14.08 19.05
CA ALA A 18 26.49 -14.29 17.75
C ALA A 18 25.76 -15.37 16.92
N THR A 19 25.28 -16.44 17.56
CA THR A 19 24.51 -17.50 16.91
C THR A 19 23.14 -16.97 16.45
N LEU A 20 22.47 -16.19 17.28
CA LEU A 20 21.18 -15.56 16.94
C LEU A 20 21.32 -14.50 15.84
N ALA A 21 22.41 -13.74 15.82
CA ALA A 21 22.72 -12.76 14.77
C ALA A 21 23.00 -13.42 13.41
N GLY A 22 23.47 -14.68 13.39
CA GLY A 22 23.67 -15.46 12.17
C GLY A 22 22.42 -16.20 11.66
N LEU A 23 21.37 -16.31 12.49
CA LEU A 23 20.11 -16.94 12.09
C LEU A 23 19.24 -15.94 11.35
N ASP A 24 18.97 -16.20 10.07
CA ASP A 24 17.98 -15.47 9.30
C ASP A 24 16.57 -15.89 9.75
N LEU A 25 16.15 -15.35 10.92
CA LEU A 25 14.86 -15.66 11.54
C LEU A 25 13.69 -15.24 10.67
N ILE A 26 13.86 -14.20 9.86
CA ILE A 26 12.81 -13.69 8.96
C ILE A 26 12.55 -14.70 7.85
N SER A 27 13.60 -15.26 7.26
CA SER A 27 13.45 -16.28 6.20
C SER A 27 12.84 -17.60 6.71
N SER A 28 12.88 -17.86 8.01
CA SER A 28 12.25 -19.04 8.61
C SER A 28 10.74 -18.89 8.85
N LEU A 29 10.19 -17.66 8.76
CA LEU A 29 8.76 -17.42 8.98
C LEU A 29 7.91 -18.04 7.86
N PRO A 30 6.70 -18.52 8.20
CA PRO A 30 5.71 -18.94 7.21
C PRO A 30 5.32 -17.78 6.28
N ASP A 31 4.92 -18.11 5.04
CA ASP A 31 4.56 -17.12 4.02
C ASP A 31 3.43 -16.18 4.45
N ASP A 32 2.45 -16.69 5.20
CA ASP A 32 1.34 -15.89 5.69
C ASP A 32 1.80 -14.80 6.69
N MET A 33 2.76 -15.14 7.55
CA MET A 33 3.37 -14.17 8.46
C MET A 33 4.17 -13.11 7.68
N LEU A 34 4.91 -13.52 6.66
CA LEU A 34 5.65 -12.60 5.80
C LEU A 34 4.71 -11.67 5.03
N ARG A 35 3.55 -12.15 4.54
CA ARG A 35 2.54 -11.28 3.90
C ARG A 35 1.99 -10.24 4.87
N VAL A 36 1.73 -10.63 6.11
CA VAL A 36 1.30 -9.68 7.16
C VAL A 36 2.37 -8.62 7.37
N ILE A 37 3.63 -9.02 7.53
CA ILE A 37 4.75 -8.09 7.72
C ILE A 37 4.86 -7.13 6.52
N ILE A 38 4.78 -7.64 5.28
CA ILE A 38 4.82 -6.82 4.08
C ILE A 38 3.68 -5.80 4.07
N SER A 39 2.47 -6.20 4.47
CA SER A 39 1.29 -5.33 4.47
C SER A 39 1.35 -4.18 5.48
N LEU A 40 2.26 -4.24 6.44
CA LEU A 40 2.50 -3.18 7.42
C LEU A 40 3.51 -2.12 6.91
N PHE A 41 4.24 -2.41 5.84
CA PHE A 41 5.17 -1.46 5.27
C PHE A 41 4.47 -0.45 4.34
N PRO A 42 4.92 0.81 4.31
CA PRO A 42 4.61 1.68 3.19
C PRO A 42 4.98 1.01 1.86
N ILE A 43 4.17 1.21 0.83
CA ILE A 43 4.28 0.50 -0.48
C ILE A 43 5.71 0.46 -1.03
N LYS A 44 6.43 1.57 -0.94
CA LYS A 44 7.83 1.67 -1.40
C LYS A 44 8.76 0.67 -0.70
N TYR A 45 8.59 0.47 0.59
CA TYR A 45 9.40 -0.47 1.36
C TYR A 45 8.92 -1.90 1.18
N GLY A 46 7.61 -2.12 1.12
CA GLY A 46 7.03 -3.41 0.76
C GLY A 46 7.54 -3.90 -0.60
N ALA A 47 7.53 -3.04 -1.63
CA ALA A 47 8.07 -3.37 -2.95
C ALA A 47 9.58 -3.71 -2.91
N ARG A 48 10.36 -3.06 -2.03
CA ARG A 48 11.79 -3.37 -1.89
C ARG A 48 12.07 -4.76 -1.33
N THR A 49 11.12 -5.37 -0.60
CA THR A 49 11.29 -6.74 -0.11
C THR A 49 11.49 -7.73 -1.26
N THR A 50 11.01 -7.43 -2.46
CA THR A 50 11.21 -8.26 -3.66
C THR A 50 12.69 -8.44 -4.05
N LEU A 51 13.57 -7.56 -3.52
CA LEU A 51 15.01 -7.61 -3.74
C LEU A 51 15.73 -8.57 -2.76
N LEU A 52 15.08 -8.94 -1.65
CA LEU A 52 15.69 -9.80 -0.62
C LEU A 52 15.95 -11.21 -1.14
N SER A 53 14.96 -11.83 -1.76
CA SER A 53 15.12 -13.12 -2.41
C SER A 53 13.96 -13.42 -3.38
N ARG A 54 14.08 -14.51 -4.15
CA ARG A 54 13.02 -14.97 -5.08
C ARG A 54 11.71 -15.28 -4.35
N ARG A 55 11.75 -15.72 -3.09
CA ARG A 55 10.59 -16.03 -2.24
C ARG A 55 9.72 -14.80 -1.99
N TRP A 56 10.31 -13.61 -1.84
CA TRP A 56 9.57 -12.39 -1.49
C TRP A 56 8.74 -11.81 -2.63
N ARG A 57 9.07 -12.11 -3.89
CA ARG A 57 8.34 -11.57 -5.05
C ARG A 57 6.88 -11.99 -5.10
N PRO A 58 6.53 -13.31 -5.05
CA PRO A 58 5.12 -13.72 -5.02
C PRO A 58 4.43 -13.26 -3.73
N LEU A 59 5.13 -13.17 -2.61
CA LEU A 59 4.58 -12.68 -1.35
C LEU A 59 4.15 -11.22 -1.48
N TRP A 60 5.03 -10.36 -2.00
CA TRP A 60 4.69 -8.96 -2.28
C TRP A 60 3.50 -8.86 -3.22
N ASN A 61 3.51 -9.56 -4.35
CA ASN A 61 2.46 -9.49 -5.36
C ASN A 61 1.07 -9.91 -4.86
N SER A 62 1.01 -10.72 -3.81
CA SER A 62 -0.26 -11.21 -3.23
C SER A 62 -0.62 -10.55 -1.88
N SER A 63 0.27 -9.73 -1.32
CA SER A 63 0.03 -9.05 -0.05
C SER A 63 -1.04 -7.97 -0.19
N PRO A 64 -1.89 -7.74 0.83
CA PRO A 64 -2.79 -6.61 0.82
C PRO A 64 -2.04 -5.28 0.72
N LEU A 65 -2.48 -4.39 -0.18
CA LEU A 65 -1.91 -3.06 -0.33
C LEU A 65 -2.72 -2.01 0.42
N ASP A 66 -2.01 -1.04 0.95
CA ASP A 66 -2.59 0.19 1.48
C ASP A 66 -1.89 1.41 0.89
N PHE A 67 -2.64 2.21 0.14
CA PHE A 67 -2.15 3.43 -0.51
C PHE A 67 -2.50 4.70 0.29
N ILE A 68 -2.84 4.59 1.58
CA ILE A 68 -3.27 5.74 2.38
C ILE A 68 -2.08 6.64 2.75
N ASP A 69 -0.93 6.07 3.09
CA ASP A 69 0.23 6.82 3.58
C ASP A 69 1.23 7.23 2.50
N THR A 70 0.85 7.18 1.24
CA THR A 70 1.74 7.53 0.14
C THR A 70 1.72 9.01 -0.17
N HIS A 71 2.44 9.81 0.60
CA HIS A 71 2.71 11.21 0.28
C HIS A 71 3.23 11.42 -1.15
N GLU A 72 3.97 10.46 -1.65
CA GLU A 72 4.56 10.49 -2.99
C GLU A 72 3.51 10.39 -4.11
N LEU A 73 2.39 9.70 -3.89
CA LEU A 73 1.29 9.62 -4.87
C LEU A 73 0.44 10.90 -4.89
N CYS A 74 0.40 11.62 -3.78
CA CYS A 74 -0.38 12.85 -3.66
C CYS A 74 0.15 13.99 -4.55
N TYR A 75 1.44 14.01 -4.87
CA TYR A 75 2.06 15.12 -5.59
C TYR A 75 2.19 14.89 -7.12
N GLY A 76 1.67 13.78 -7.64
CA GLY A 76 1.56 13.55 -9.08
C GLY A 76 2.87 13.56 -9.86
N TYR A 77 4.00 13.23 -9.23
CA TYR A 77 5.27 13.10 -9.92
C TYR A 77 5.19 12.01 -10.99
N ARG A 78 5.71 12.30 -12.17
CA ARG A 78 5.62 11.42 -13.35
C ARG A 78 6.05 9.97 -13.04
N LYS A 79 7.15 9.80 -12.32
CA LYS A 79 7.67 8.48 -11.93
C LYS A 79 6.73 7.74 -10.97
N SER A 80 6.08 8.46 -10.05
CA SER A 80 5.13 7.89 -9.10
C SER A 80 3.86 7.41 -9.79
N LEU A 81 3.35 8.15 -10.78
CA LEU A 81 2.17 7.77 -11.55
C LEU A 81 2.40 6.50 -12.39
N ASP A 82 3.57 6.39 -13.02
CA ASP A 82 3.91 5.22 -13.81
C ASP A 82 4.13 3.99 -12.91
N ALA A 83 4.76 4.17 -11.75
CA ALA A 83 4.90 3.12 -10.74
C ALA A 83 3.55 2.66 -10.20
N PHE A 84 2.64 3.60 -9.89
CA PHE A 84 1.29 3.31 -9.45
C PHE A 84 0.49 2.52 -10.49
N SER A 85 0.50 2.97 -11.76
CA SER A 85 -0.14 2.25 -12.86
C SER A 85 0.41 0.83 -12.99
N LYS A 86 1.72 0.66 -12.86
CA LYS A 86 2.36 -0.66 -12.93
C LYS A 86 1.94 -1.56 -11.78
N ILE A 87 1.88 -1.04 -10.56
CA ILE A 87 1.43 -1.80 -9.39
C ILE A 87 -0.02 -2.23 -9.58
N LEU A 88 -0.94 -1.30 -9.89
CA LEU A 88 -2.35 -1.64 -10.12
C LEU A 88 -2.56 -2.64 -11.25
N GLY A 89 -1.71 -2.62 -12.28
CA GLY A 89 -1.83 -3.54 -13.43
C GLY A 89 -1.22 -4.92 -13.19
N SER A 90 -0.36 -5.10 -12.19
CA SER A 90 0.37 -6.37 -11.98
C SER A 90 0.19 -6.99 -10.59
N HIS A 91 -0.36 -6.25 -9.64
CA HIS A 91 -0.54 -6.71 -8.27
C HIS A 91 -1.80 -7.56 -8.14
N LEU A 92 -1.67 -8.73 -7.54
CA LEU A 92 -2.75 -9.71 -7.39
C LEU A 92 -3.47 -9.62 -6.03
N GLY A 93 -2.84 -8.94 -5.06
CA GLY A 93 -3.41 -8.77 -3.73
C GLY A 93 -4.49 -7.67 -3.70
N PRO A 94 -5.42 -7.72 -2.74
CA PRO A 94 -6.46 -6.70 -2.62
C PRO A 94 -5.89 -5.37 -2.12
N THR A 95 -6.43 -4.27 -2.62
CA THR A 95 -6.17 -2.94 -2.07
C THR A 95 -7.23 -2.63 -1.01
N LYS A 96 -6.80 -2.27 0.20
CA LYS A 96 -7.68 -1.92 1.32
C LYS A 96 -8.06 -0.45 1.32
N GLY A 97 -7.06 0.41 1.18
CA GLY A 97 -7.20 1.86 1.21
C GLY A 97 -6.48 2.53 0.05
N LEU A 98 -7.07 3.60 -0.47
CA LEU A 98 -6.52 4.40 -1.55
C LEU A 98 -6.72 5.88 -1.23
N ARG A 99 -5.61 6.62 -1.09
CA ARG A 99 -5.62 8.07 -1.01
C ARG A 99 -4.95 8.65 -2.24
N MET A 100 -5.70 9.45 -2.97
CA MET A 100 -5.23 10.15 -4.16
C MET A 100 -5.48 11.64 -3.95
N GLY A 101 -4.44 12.45 -4.09
CA GLY A 101 -4.58 13.87 -3.86
C GLY A 101 -3.72 14.74 -4.76
N MET A 102 -4.15 16.00 -4.91
CA MET A 102 -3.39 17.08 -5.53
C MET A 102 -2.99 16.85 -7.00
N PHE A 103 -3.93 16.38 -7.82
CA PHE A 103 -3.74 16.24 -9.28
C PHE A 103 -3.72 17.60 -10.02
N HIS A 104 -3.49 18.68 -9.31
CA HIS A 104 -3.70 20.07 -9.68
C HIS A 104 -3.40 20.45 -11.10
N SER A 105 -2.65 19.95 -11.87
CA SER A 105 -2.36 20.31 -13.26
C SER A 105 -1.89 19.13 -14.09
N ASN A 106 -2.02 17.93 -13.52
CA ASN A 106 -1.51 16.75 -14.18
C ASN A 106 -2.59 16.08 -15.03
N ASN A 107 -2.81 16.61 -16.24
CA ASN A 107 -3.74 16.03 -17.22
C ASN A 107 -3.41 14.56 -17.54
N ARG A 108 -2.15 14.15 -17.41
CA ARG A 108 -1.72 12.77 -17.64
C ARG A 108 -2.23 11.82 -16.53
N ALA A 109 -2.17 12.25 -15.27
CA ALA A 109 -2.72 11.46 -14.17
C ALA A 109 -4.24 11.29 -14.33
N ARG A 110 -4.90 12.39 -14.72
CA ARG A 110 -6.34 12.40 -14.92
C ARG A 110 -6.79 11.47 -16.05
N ALA A 111 -6.07 11.44 -17.17
CA ALA A 111 -6.35 10.53 -18.27
C ALA A 111 -6.24 9.03 -17.88
N LYS A 112 -5.53 8.73 -16.80
CA LYS A 112 -5.37 7.36 -16.28
C LYS A 112 -6.38 6.99 -15.19
N LEU A 113 -7.19 7.94 -14.70
CA LEU A 113 -8.11 7.67 -13.59
C LEU A 113 -9.14 6.58 -13.93
N ASP A 114 -9.67 6.57 -15.15
CA ASP A 114 -10.61 5.53 -15.58
C ASP A 114 -9.95 4.14 -15.59
N ASP A 115 -8.72 4.04 -16.09
CA ASP A 115 -7.94 2.79 -16.08
C ASP A 115 -7.68 2.32 -14.65
N TRP A 116 -7.30 3.26 -13.76
CA TRP A 116 -7.01 2.93 -12.36
C TRP A 116 -8.25 2.47 -11.62
N PHE A 117 -9.35 3.23 -11.70
CA PHE A 117 -10.59 2.83 -11.07
C PHE A 117 -11.19 1.57 -11.71
N GLY A 118 -10.84 1.25 -12.95
CA GLY A 118 -11.17 0.00 -13.63
C GLY A 118 -10.35 -1.22 -13.18
N SER A 119 -9.25 -1.02 -12.42
CA SER A 119 -8.34 -2.11 -12.06
C SER A 119 -8.98 -3.13 -11.10
N PRO A 120 -8.87 -4.45 -11.36
CA PRO A 120 -9.33 -5.50 -10.45
C PRO A 120 -8.67 -5.44 -9.06
N ALA A 121 -7.47 -4.88 -8.93
CA ALA A 121 -6.80 -4.70 -7.65
C ALA A 121 -7.61 -3.84 -6.66
N LEU A 122 -8.57 -3.04 -7.15
CA LEU A 122 -9.46 -2.21 -6.34
C LEU A 122 -10.82 -2.83 -6.04
N ASP A 123 -11.13 -4.06 -6.49
CA ASP A 123 -12.46 -4.68 -6.33
C ASP A 123 -12.90 -4.82 -4.87
N HIS A 124 -11.96 -4.86 -3.95
CA HIS A 124 -12.23 -4.98 -2.51
C HIS A 124 -11.87 -3.73 -1.71
N LEU A 125 -11.76 -2.58 -2.39
CA LEU A 125 -11.41 -1.30 -1.74
C LEU A 125 -12.42 -0.94 -0.65
N LYS A 126 -11.92 -0.63 0.55
CA LYS A 126 -12.74 -0.24 1.72
C LYS A 126 -12.73 1.26 1.96
N GLU A 127 -11.61 1.91 1.66
CA GLU A 127 -11.42 3.33 1.92
C GLU A 127 -10.90 4.05 0.69
N LEU A 128 -11.61 5.10 0.27
CA LEU A 128 -11.20 5.97 -0.83
C LEU A 128 -11.16 7.41 -0.35
N THR A 129 -10.01 8.06 -0.47
CA THR A 129 -9.89 9.51 -0.34
C THR A 129 -9.38 10.08 -1.65
N PHE A 130 -10.13 11.00 -2.23
CA PHE A 130 -9.79 11.62 -3.51
C PHE A 130 -9.86 13.15 -3.39
N ASP A 131 -8.78 13.83 -3.81
CA ASP A 131 -8.68 15.29 -3.83
C ASP A 131 -8.17 15.74 -5.21
N ASP A 132 -9.02 16.33 -6.03
CA ASP A 132 -8.66 16.78 -7.39
C ASP A 132 -8.01 18.18 -7.41
N GLY A 133 -8.27 18.99 -6.39
CA GLY A 133 -7.79 20.36 -6.32
C GLY A 133 -8.45 21.36 -7.30
N HIS A 134 -9.30 20.90 -8.23
CA HIS A 134 -9.89 21.72 -9.30
C HIS A 134 -11.42 21.59 -9.45
N MET A 135 -12.11 21.02 -8.49
CA MET A 135 -13.58 20.90 -8.50
C MET A 135 -14.13 20.18 -9.74
N ARG A 136 -13.41 19.21 -10.29
CA ARG A 136 -13.83 18.46 -11.48
C ARG A 136 -14.62 17.21 -11.08
N LEU A 137 -15.41 16.71 -12.04
CA LEU A 137 -16.14 15.47 -11.86
C LEU A 137 -15.20 14.27 -11.76
N LEU A 138 -15.48 13.38 -10.81
CA LEU A 138 -14.83 12.09 -10.71
C LEU A 138 -15.28 11.22 -11.91
N PRO A 139 -14.42 10.38 -12.49
CA PRO A 139 -14.81 9.45 -13.53
C PRO A 139 -15.92 8.50 -13.09
N THR A 140 -16.81 8.14 -13.99
CA THR A 140 -17.92 7.20 -13.71
C THR A 140 -17.45 5.80 -13.35
N SER A 141 -16.26 5.41 -13.80
CA SER A 141 -15.58 4.16 -13.42
C SER A 141 -15.39 4.02 -11.90
N ALA A 142 -15.31 5.12 -11.15
CA ALA A 142 -15.23 5.10 -9.70
C ALA A 142 -16.51 4.52 -9.04
N LEU A 143 -17.66 4.59 -9.71
CA LEU A 143 -18.94 4.08 -9.19
C LEU A 143 -18.93 2.56 -8.95
N ARG A 144 -18.11 1.82 -9.70
CA ARG A 144 -17.99 0.37 -9.52
C ARG A 144 -17.44 -0.02 -8.14
N LEU A 145 -16.75 0.91 -7.47
CA LEU A 145 -16.18 0.68 -6.14
C LEU A 145 -17.21 0.84 -5.02
N ALA A 146 -18.33 1.52 -5.29
CA ALA A 146 -19.36 1.84 -4.31
C ALA A 146 -19.86 0.64 -3.47
N PRO A 147 -20.04 -0.58 -4.02
CA PRO A 147 -20.54 -1.71 -3.25
C PRO A 147 -19.58 -2.19 -2.15
N THR A 148 -18.29 -1.91 -2.27
CA THR A 148 -17.25 -2.38 -1.33
C THR A 148 -16.75 -1.29 -0.39
N LEU A 149 -16.94 -0.02 -0.76
CA LEU A 149 -16.48 1.11 0.04
C LEU A 149 -17.25 1.22 1.36
N ARG A 150 -16.50 1.42 2.43
CA ARG A 150 -17.02 1.77 3.76
C ARG A 150 -16.83 3.25 4.06
N VAL A 151 -15.75 3.82 3.55
CA VAL A 151 -15.41 5.24 3.71
C VAL A 151 -15.06 5.81 2.34
N ALA A 152 -15.72 6.90 1.96
CA ALA A 152 -15.41 7.66 0.77
C ALA A 152 -15.32 9.14 1.13
N LYS A 153 -14.15 9.74 0.94
CA LYS A 153 -13.89 11.17 1.17
C LYS A 153 -13.51 11.83 -0.14
N PHE A 154 -14.30 12.81 -0.55
CA PHE A 154 -14.07 13.57 -1.76
C PHE A 154 -13.81 15.03 -1.38
N ARG A 155 -12.65 15.55 -1.79
CA ARG A 155 -12.25 16.94 -1.56
C ARG A 155 -11.99 17.63 -2.90
N ASN A 156 -12.41 18.87 -3.02
CA ASN A 156 -12.20 19.68 -4.21
C ASN A 156 -12.53 18.93 -5.52
N CYS A 157 -13.57 18.09 -5.48
CA CYS A 157 -14.10 17.38 -6.64
C CYS A 157 -15.60 17.13 -6.46
N HIS A 158 -16.29 16.96 -7.59
CA HIS A 158 -17.69 16.55 -7.57
C HIS A 158 -17.76 15.03 -7.76
N PRO A 159 -18.57 14.33 -6.95
CA PRO A 159 -18.85 12.92 -7.20
C PRO A 159 -19.51 12.77 -8.58
N PRO A 160 -19.36 11.60 -9.24
CA PRO A 160 -20.07 11.35 -10.48
C PRO A 160 -21.58 11.43 -10.23
N LEU A 161 -22.32 11.94 -11.20
CA LEU A 161 -23.77 12.06 -11.09
C LEU A 161 -24.39 10.67 -10.83
N MET A 162 -24.89 10.47 -9.63
CA MET A 162 -25.58 9.25 -9.22
C MET A 162 -27.09 9.45 -9.27
N THR A 163 -27.79 8.47 -9.78
CA THR A 163 -29.27 8.40 -9.72
C THR A 163 -29.79 7.99 -8.33
N ARG A 164 -28.91 7.65 -7.38
CA ARG A 164 -29.24 7.37 -5.98
C ARG A 164 -28.25 8.09 -5.04
N PRO A 165 -28.74 8.77 -3.97
CA PRO A 165 -27.86 9.46 -3.04
C PRO A 165 -27.07 8.44 -2.20
N LEU A 166 -25.75 8.40 -2.35
CA LEU A 166 -24.87 7.92 -1.30
C LEU A 166 -24.74 9.04 -0.27
N LEU A 167 -24.82 8.70 1.00
CA LEU A 167 -24.57 9.64 2.09
C LEU A 167 -23.09 10.06 2.04
N PHE A 168 -22.84 11.23 1.50
CA PHE A 168 -21.51 11.84 1.50
C PHE A 168 -21.35 12.67 2.78
N TYR A 169 -20.30 12.40 3.54
CA TYR A 169 -19.84 13.30 4.58
C TYR A 169 -18.98 14.39 3.92
N HIS A 170 -19.45 15.63 4.01
CA HIS A 170 -18.67 16.83 3.77
C HIS A 170 -18.14 17.31 5.13
N ASP A 171 -16.82 17.34 5.29
CA ASP A 171 -16.13 18.11 6.32
C ASP A 171 -15.68 19.44 5.74
#